data_750f1422fcc838cdb89608b0adad7e34
#
_entry.id   750f1422fcc838cdb89608b0adad7e34
#
_cell.length_a   1.000
_cell.length_b   1.000
_cell.length_c   1.000
_cell.angle_alpha   90.00
_cell.angle_beta   90.00
_cell.angle_gamma   90.00
#
_symmetry.space_group_name_H-M   'P 1'
#
loop_
_entity.id
_entity.type
_entity.pdbx_description
1 polymer ?
#
loop_
_entity_poly.entity_id
_entity_poly.type
_entity_poly.pdbx_seq_one_letter_code
_entity_poly.pdbx_strand_id
1 'polypeptide(L)'
;MVEKEYQIIARNYDLAGRASSDVKRTLKALSLDNYLIKRICSASYEAEINVVIHSVGGYAIFNMDEEKVVLDFYDDGPGILDI
;
A
#
# COMPACT_ATOMS: atom_id res chain seq x y z
N MET A 1 5.49 14.03 10.68
CA MET A 1 4.32 13.17 10.37
C MET A 1 4.03 13.20 8.88
N VAL A 2 3.80 12.03 8.30
CA VAL A 2 3.48 11.90 6.87
C VAL A 2 2.15 11.18 6.75
N GLU A 3 1.28 11.71 5.87
CA GLU A 3 0.02 11.06 5.55
C GLU A 3 -0.22 11.15 4.05
N LYS A 4 -0.49 10.01 3.42
CA LYS A 4 -0.76 9.96 1.99
C LYS A 4 -1.89 8.98 1.71
N GLU A 5 -2.70 9.29 0.70
CA GLU A 5 -3.76 8.41 0.25
C GLU A 5 -3.53 8.02 -1.20
N TYR A 6 -3.78 6.76 -1.51
CA TYR A 6 -3.59 6.23 -2.86
C TYR A 6 -4.87 5.58 -3.34
N GLN A 7 -5.29 5.92 -4.55
CA GLN A 7 -6.41 5.24 -5.21
C GLN A 7 -5.89 3.96 -5.87
N ILE A 8 -6.65 2.88 -5.73
CA ILE A 8 -6.32 1.60 -6.34
C ILE A 8 -7.44 1.22 -7.27
N ILE A 9 -7.13 1.09 -8.55
CA ILE A 9 -8.12 0.84 -9.59
C ILE A 9 -8.11 -0.65 -9.93
N ALA A 10 -9.27 -1.29 -9.79
CA ALA A 10 -9.40 -2.71 -10.05
C ALA A 10 -8.98 -3.05 -11.47
N ARG A 11 -8.21 -4.12 -11.59
CA ARG A 11 -7.77 -4.66 -12.88
C ARG A 11 -6.92 -3.75 -13.72
N ASN A 12 -6.46 -2.65 -13.16
CA ASN A 12 -5.53 -1.77 -13.84
C ASN A 12 -4.11 -2.22 -13.51
N TYR A 13 -3.61 -3.17 -14.28
CA TYR A 13 -2.31 -3.77 -14.02
C TYR A 13 -1.15 -2.83 -14.31
N ASP A 14 -1.37 -1.82 -15.15
CA ASP A 14 -0.34 -0.83 -15.43
C ASP A 14 -0.02 0.04 -14.23
N LEU A 15 -1.00 0.24 -13.37
CA LEU A 15 -0.84 1.05 -12.17
C LEU A 15 -0.63 0.21 -10.91
N ALA A 16 -0.67 -1.11 -11.05
CA ALA A 16 -0.49 -1.99 -9.91
C ALA A 16 0.91 -1.81 -9.32
N GLY A 17 0.97 -1.69 -8.01
CA GLY A 17 2.22 -1.47 -7.32
C GLY A 17 2.62 -0.02 -7.13
N ARG A 18 1.84 0.94 -7.64
CA ARG A 18 2.17 2.35 -7.51
C ARG A 18 2.21 2.82 -6.06
N ALA A 19 1.23 2.42 -5.28
CA ALA A 19 1.18 2.81 -3.87
C ALA A 19 2.41 2.28 -3.14
N SER A 20 2.72 1.01 -3.34
CA SER A 20 3.87 0.38 -2.70
C SER A 20 5.18 1.02 -3.13
N SER A 21 5.30 1.38 -4.40
CA SER A 21 6.51 2.05 -4.92
C SER A 21 6.69 3.43 -4.31
N ASP A 22 5.61 4.19 -4.18
CA ASP A 22 5.69 5.51 -3.59
C ASP A 22 6.01 5.45 -2.11
N VAL A 23 5.43 4.48 -1.40
CA VAL A 23 5.74 4.25 0.00
C VAL A 23 7.24 3.93 0.16
N LYS A 24 7.76 3.06 -0.70
CA LYS A 24 9.18 2.72 -0.67
C LYS A 24 10.06 3.95 -0.85
N ARG A 25 9.72 4.79 -1.81
CA ARG A 25 10.48 6.01 -2.07
C ARG A 25 10.45 6.95 -0.88
N THR A 26 9.28 7.09 -0.24
CA THR A 26 9.12 7.93 0.94
C THR A 26 9.96 7.42 2.10
N LEU A 27 9.93 6.12 2.34
CA LEU A 27 10.69 5.53 3.45
C LEU A 27 12.19 5.66 3.23
N LYS A 28 12.65 5.51 1.99
CA LYS A 28 14.06 5.70 1.66
C LYS A 28 14.50 7.13 1.88
N ALA A 29 13.67 8.08 1.51
CA ALA A 29 13.98 9.50 1.69
C ALA A 29 14.11 9.84 3.18
N LEU A 30 13.47 9.10 4.05
CA LEU A 30 13.52 9.30 5.48
C LEU A 30 14.63 8.50 6.16
N SER A 31 15.45 7.83 5.39
CA SER A 31 16.63 7.10 5.85
C SER A 31 16.33 5.98 6.84
N LEU A 32 15.20 5.33 6.67
CA LEU A 32 14.86 4.19 7.50
C LEU A 32 15.71 2.97 7.12
N ASP A 33 15.78 2.01 8.05
CA ASP A 33 16.53 0.78 7.85
C ASP A 33 16.06 0.03 6.60
N ASN A 34 16.99 -0.38 5.76
CA ASN A 34 16.67 -1.06 4.51
C ASN A 34 15.92 -2.38 4.70
N TYR A 35 16.24 -3.11 5.73
CA TYR A 35 15.54 -4.36 6.02
C TYR A 35 14.06 -4.10 6.33
N LEU A 36 13.80 -3.09 7.13
CA LEU A 36 12.43 -2.71 7.49
C LEU A 36 11.66 -2.21 6.26
N ILE A 37 12.32 -1.40 5.44
CA ILE A 37 11.72 -0.90 4.18
C ILE A 37 11.31 -2.07 3.31
N LYS A 38 12.18 -3.06 3.17
CA LYS A 38 11.92 -4.22 2.33
C LYS A 38 10.71 -5.01 2.81
N ARG A 39 10.60 -5.21 4.12
CA ARG A 39 9.48 -5.94 4.70
C ARG A 39 8.17 -5.18 4.51
N ILE A 40 8.17 -3.89 4.78
CA ILE A 40 6.98 -3.06 4.61
C ILE A 40 6.52 -3.07 3.16
N CYS A 41 7.46 -2.92 2.23
CA CYS A 41 7.12 -2.84 0.82
C CYS A 41 6.62 -4.17 0.26
N SER A 42 7.16 -5.29 0.72
CA SER A 42 6.67 -6.60 0.29
C SER A 42 5.23 -6.82 0.73
N ALA A 43 4.94 -6.53 1.99
CA ALA A 43 3.58 -6.68 2.51
C ALA A 43 2.62 -5.72 1.82
N SER A 44 3.04 -4.48 1.59
CA SER A 44 2.23 -3.48 0.92
C SER A 44 1.91 -3.88 -0.50
N TYR A 45 2.88 -4.38 -1.23
CA TYR A 45 2.68 -4.80 -2.60
C TYR A 45 1.68 -5.95 -2.69
N GLU A 46 1.80 -6.94 -1.81
CA GLU A 46 0.86 -8.06 -1.80
C GLU A 46 -0.56 -7.59 -1.52
N ALA A 47 -0.74 -6.70 -0.56
CA ALA A 47 -2.06 -6.16 -0.24
C ALA A 47 -2.63 -5.35 -1.40
N GLU A 48 -1.80 -4.53 -2.03
CA GLU A 48 -2.22 -3.72 -3.16
C GLU A 48 -2.65 -4.58 -4.34
N ILE A 49 -1.88 -5.61 -4.66
CA ILE A 49 -2.19 -6.51 -5.76
C ILE A 49 -3.49 -7.27 -5.49
N ASN A 50 -3.72 -7.66 -4.24
CA ASN A 50 -4.98 -8.31 -3.89
C ASN A 50 -6.18 -7.42 -4.18
N VAL A 51 -6.09 -6.12 -3.89
CA VAL A 51 -7.17 -5.19 -4.20
C VAL A 51 -7.35 -5.07 -5.71
N VAL A 52 -6.26 -5.00 -6.47
CA VAL A 52 -6.31 -4.90 -7.93
C VAL A 52 -6.99 -6.12 -8.55
N ILE A 53 -6.64 -7.31 -8.09
CA ILE A 53 -7.09 -8.56 -8.71
C ILE A 53 -8.47 -9.00 -8.23
N HIS A 54 -8.70 -8.92 -6.93
CA HIS A 54 -9.84 -9.58 -6.30
C HIS A 54 -10.96 -8.65 -5.85
N SER A 55 -10.79 -7.36 -5.99
CA SER A 55 -11.75 -6.37 -5.50
C SER A 55 -12.30 -5.58 -6.69
N VAL A 56 -13.21 -4.65 -6.42
CA VAL A 56 -13.69 -3.71 -7.42
C VAL A 56 -12.92 -2.39 -7.35
N GLY A 57 -11.82 -2.38 -6.62
CA GLY A 57 -11.02 -1.19 -6.41
C GLY A 57 -11.08 -0.75 -4.97
N GLY A 58 -10.34 0.27 -4.65
CA GLY A 58 -10.31 0.77 -3.29
C GLY A 58 -9.26 1.85 -3.11
N TYR A 59 -8.73 1.95 -1.91
CA TYR A 59 -7.71 2.93 -1.63
C TYR A 59 -6.83 2.45 -0.47
N ALA A 60 -5.67 3.10 -0.34
CA ALA A 60 -4.76 2.82 0.76
C ALA A 60 -4.42 4.14 1.45
N ILE A 61 -4.28 4.09 2.75
CA ILE A 61 -3.86 5.25 3.54
C ILE A 61 -2.55 4.91 4.25
N PHE A 62 -1.55 5.72 3.99
CA PHE A 62 -0.23 5.57 4.58
C PHE A 62 -0.03 6.68 5.61
N ASN A 63 0.23 6.29 6.84
CA ASN A 63 0.52 7.22 7.93
C ASN A 63 1.84 6.85 8.58
N MET A 64 2.66 7.86 8.85
CA MET A 64 3.93 7.65 9.51
C MET A 64 4.18 8.77 10.51
N ASP A 65 4.56 8.40 11.72
CA ASP A 65 5.02 9.35 12.71
C ASP A 65 6.36 8.88 13.28
N GLU A 66 6.81 9.48 14.39
CA GLU A 66 8.12 9.17 14.95
C GLU A 66 8.23 7.74 15.49
N GLU A 67 7.11 7.12 15.79
CA GLU A 67 7.09 5.84 16.47
C GLU A 67 6.63 4.68 15.60
N LYS A 68 5.84 4.96 14.56
CA LYS A 68 5.27 3.86 13.79
C LYS A 68 4.92 4.24 12.36
N VAL A 69 4.81 3.19 11.55
CA VAL A 69 4.33 3.27 10.17
C VAL A 69 3.07 2.43 10.09
N VAL A 70 2.00 3.01 9.58
CA VAL A 70 0.72 2.33 9.39
C VAL A 70 0.30 2.45 7.94
N LEU A 71 -0.08 1.34 7.33
CA LEU A 71 -0.58 1.34 5.96
C LEU A 71 -1.83 0.48 5.93
N ASP A 72 -2.97 1.12 5.72
CA ASP A 72 -4.27 0.46 5.70
C ASP A 72 -4.80 0.38 4.28
N PHE A 73 -5.29 -0.79 3.90
CA PHE A 73 -5.90 -1.01 2.59
C PHE A 73 -7.39 -1.22 2.76
N TYR A 74 -8.18 -0.50 1.98
CA TYR A 74 -9.63 -0.58 1.99
C TYR A 74 -10.11 -0.91 0.60
N ASP A 75 -11.05 -1.85 0.47
CA ASP A 75 -11.66 -2.10 -0.83
C ASP A 75 -13.12 -1.67 -0.80
N ASP A 76 -13.62 -1.30 -1.97
CA ASP A 76 -14.98 -0.76 -2.13
C ASP A 76 -15.99 -1.82 -2.48
N GLY A 77 -15.56 -3.04 -2.66
CA GLY A 77 -16.43 -4.09 -3.13
C GLY A 77 -16.86 -5.03 -2.03
N PRO A 78 -17.37 -6.18 -2.42
CA PRO A 78 -17.77 -7.21 -1.45
C PRO A 78 -16.59 -7.79 -0.70
N GLY A 79 -15.40 -7.38 -1.08
CA GLY A 79 -14.21 -7.79 -0.37
C GLY A 79 -13.60 -9.05 -0.92
N ILE A 80 -12.38 -9.26 -0.50
CA ILE A 80 -11.61 -10.41 -0.93
C ILE A 80 -11.62 -11.50 0.09
N LEU A 81 -12.10 -11.20 1.23
CA LEU A 81 -11.87 -12.05 2.37
C LEU A 81 -12.83 -13.21 2.50
N ASP A 82 -13.80 -13.24 1.69
CA ASP A 82 -14.80 -14.29 1.78
C ASP A 82 -14.37 -15.60 1.19
N ILE A 83 -13.18 -15.80 1.19
CA ILE A 83 -12.61 -16.98 0.59
C ILE A 83 -12.51 -18.11 1.57
#